data_29401043d181735b041e38dbcdd913c4
#
_entry.id   29401043d181735b041e38dbcdd913c4
#
_cell.length_a   1.000
_cell.length_b   1.000
_cell.length_c   1.000
_cell.angle_alpha   90.00
_cell.angle_beta   90.00
_cell.angle_gamma   90.00
#
_symmetry.space_group_name_H-M   'P 1'
#
loop_
_entity.id
_entity.type
_entity.pdbx_description
1 polymer ?
#
loop_
_entity_poly.entity_id
_entity_poly.type
_entity_poly.pdbx_seq_one_letter_code
_entity_poly.pdbx_strand_id
1 'polypeptide(L)'
;MKIFIRFYVLFFLVSILNGCGKGIAEMEYPETKKLNLVENIFGQTIEDPYRWLEDFTSDESREWVEKQNILTDKFLSNPYQKKLKKELEDIWVSDQISIPYKKGSKTFYFFNDGKKQQSVFMVRGCDDCEAKVLLDPNNFSKDGTISLGDVSVSPDGKKIAYSISDGGSDWRTWKVMDI
;
A
#
# COMPACT_ATOMS: atom_id res chain seq x y z
N MET A 1 0.64 39.30 53.45
CA MET A 1 1.17 38.02 52.98
C MET A 1 0.14 37.15 52.24
N LYS A 2 -1.10 37.02 52.68
CA LYS A 2 -2.14 36.18 52.00
C LYS A 2 -2.62 36.70 50.66
N ILE A 3 -2.56 38.01 50.36
CA ILE A 3 -2.99 38.62 49.10
C ILE A 3 -1.96 38.37 48.00
N PHE A 4 -0.66 38.43 48.29
CA PHE A 4 0.41 38.15 47.34
C PHE A 4 0.42 36.71 46.86
N ILE A 5 0.14 35.75 47.73
CA ILE A 5 0.08 34.32 47.37
C ILE A 5 -1.08 34.04 46.40
N ARG A 6 -2.24 34.70 46.55
CA ARG A 6 -3.37 34.56 45.64
C ARG A 6 -3.09 35.11 44.23
N PHE A 7 -2.31 36.18 44.12
CA PHE A 7 -1.89 36.72 42.81
C PHE A 7 -0.88 35.83 42.11
N TYR A 8 0.06 35.23 42.84
CA TYR A 8 1.01 34.27 42.25
C TYR A 8 0.36 32.99 41.78
N VAL A 9 -0.60 32.44 42.49
CA VAL A 9 -1.34 31.23 42.12
C VAL A 9 -2.20 31.52 40.91
N LEU A 10 -2.84 32.67 40.81
CA LEU A 10 -3.65 33.06 39.65
C LEU A 10 -2.77 33.28 38.36
N PHE A 11 -1.60 33.89 38.52
CA PHE A 11 -0.65 34.10 37.43
C PHE A 11 -0.06 32.78 36.93
N PHE A 12 0.21 31.83 37.84
CA PHE A 12 0.71 30.50 37.48
C PHE A 12 -0.37 29.66 36.77
N LEU A 13 -1.63 29.75 37.19
CA LEU A 13 -2.75 29.08 36.50
C LEU A 13 -2.97 29.61 35.09
N VAL A 14 -2.86 30.92 34.87
CA VAL A 14 -3.01 31.53 33.55
C VAL A 14 -1.84 31.14 32.61
N SER A 15 -0.64 30.94 33.16
CA SER A 15 0.53 30.49 32.37
C SER A 15 0.43 29.04 31.92
N ILE A 16 -0.27 28.18 32.66
CA ILE A 16 -0.49 26.77 32.26
C ILE A 16 -1.50 26.66 31.11
N LEU A 17 -2.45 27.58 31.01
CA LEU A 17 -3.47 27.58 29.96
C LEU A 17 -2.94 28.02 28.58
N ASN A 18 -1.75 28.62 28.49
CA ASN A 18 -1.13 29.00 27.22
C ASN A 18 -0.15 27.95 26.68
N GLY A 19 -0.01 26.79 27.31
CA GLY A 19 1.00 25.76 27.01
C GLY A 19 0.59 24.70 26.01
N CYS A 20 -0.63 24.69 25.48
CA CYS A 20 -1.10 23.69 24.52
C CYS A 20 -1.66 24.34 23.29
N GLY A 21 -0.81 24.57 22.31
CA GLY A 21 -1.31 25.03 21.03
C GLY A 21 -0.22 25.47 20.06
N LYS A 22 0.78 24.62 19.75
CA LYS A 22 1.26 24.63 18.37
C LYS A 22 0.13 24.00 17.57
N GLY A 23 -0.80 24.86 17.09
CA GLY A 23 -1.85 24.45 16.21
C GLY A 23 -1.22 23.65 15.07
N ILE A 24 -1.72 22.47 14.81
CA ILE A 24 -1.52 21.80 13.53
C ILE A 24 -1.87 22.88 12.51
N ALA A 25 -0.90 23.29 11.68
CA ALA A 25 -1.16 24.27 10.63
C ALA A 25 -2.39 23.76 9.87
N GLU A 26 -3.42 24.60 9.79
CA GLU A 26 -4.66 24.25 9.08
C GLU A 26 -4.28 23.87 7.66
N MET A 27 -4.49 22.60 7.29
CA MET A 27 -4.18 22.11 5.95
C MET A 27 -5.30 22.56 5.02
N GLU A 28 -4.97 23.33 4.02
CA GLU A 28 -5.89 23.68 2.95
C GLU A 28 -5.99 22.50 1.97
N TYR A 29 -7.10 21.78 2.02
CA TYR A 29 -7.36 20.65 1.13
C TYR A 29 -7.77 21.14 -0.26
N PRO A 30 -7.35 20.45 -1.33
CA PRO A 30 -7.84 20.74 -2.67
C PRO A 30 -9.36 20.66 -2.75
N GLU A 31 -9.97 21.58 -3.48
CA GLU A 31 -11.40 21.61 -3.67
C GLU A 31 -11.86 20.35 -4.40
N THR A 32 -12.95 19.74 -3.91
CA THR A 32 -13.56 18.55 -4.50
C THR A 32 -14.90 18.94 -5.13
N LYS A 33 -15.03 18.73 -6.43
CA LYS A 33 -16.24 18.98 -7.19
C LYS A 33 -17.43 18.18 -6.63
N LYS A 34 -18.57 18.84 -6.48
CA LYS A 34 -19.83 18.21 -6.08
C LYS A 34 -20.80 18.21 -7.25
N LEU A 35 -21.39 17.06 -7.51
CA LEU A 35 -22.50 16.90 -8.46
C LEU A 35 -23.83 17.00 -7.74
N ASN A 36 -24.87 17.48 -8.44
CA ASN A 36 -26.25 17.43 -7.95
C ASN A 36 -26.90 16.09 -8.35
N LEU A 37 -26.24 14.97 -7.99
CA LEU A 37 -26.77 13.63 -8.26
C LEU A 37 -27.61 13.16 -7.08
N VAL A 38 -28.84 12.77 -7.40
CA VAL A 38 -29.82 12.28 -6.43
C VAL A 38 -30.44 11.01 -6.99
N GLU A 39 -30.42 9.93 -6.23
CA GLU A 39 -31.02 8.65 -6.59
C GLU A 39 -32.19 8.29 -5.66
N ASN A 40 -33.16 7.57 -6.16
CA ASN A 40 -34.20 6.99 -5.35
C ASN A 40 -34.00 5.47 -5.27
N ILE A 41 -33.57 4.99 -4.10
CA ILE A 41 -33.30 3.58 -3.87
C ILE A 41 -34.29 3.06 -2.83
N PHE A 42 -35.16 2.14 -3.24
CA PHE A 42 -36.21 1.57 -2.38
C PHE A 42 -37.14 2.63 -1.73
N GLY A 43 -37.43 3.72 -2.45
CA GLY A 43 -38.25 4.81 -1.96
C GLY A 43 -37.56 5.84 -1.06
N GLN A 44 -36.25 5.69 -0.86
CA GLN A 44 -35.40 6.65 -0.15
C GLN A 44 -34.60 7.50 -1.13
N THR A 45 -34.59 8.79 -0.90
CA THR A 45 -33.80 9.74 -1.67
C THR A 45 -32.36 9.79 -1.12
N ILE A 46 -31.39 9.47 -1.94
CA ILE A 46 -29.97 9.44 -1.57
C ILE A 46 -29.23 10.43 -2.44
N GLU A 47 -28.53 11.39 -1.82
CA GLU A 47 -27.63 12.32 -2.51
C GLU A 47 -26.25 11.69 -2.61
N ASP A 48 -25.66 11.69 -3.81
CA ASP A 48 -24.32 11.19 -4.06
C ASP A 48 -23.49 12.18 -4.87
N PRO A 49 -23.02 13.25 -4.24
CA PRO A 49 -22.32 14.33 -4.94
C PRO A 49 -20.93 13.93 -5.46
N TYR A 50 -20.41 12.80 -5.05
CA TYR A 50 -19.05 12.35 -5.37
C TYR A 50 -19.02 11.07 -6.21
N ARG A 51 -20.13 10.65 -6.80
CA ARG A 51 -20.25 9.46 -7.66
C ARG A 51 -19.20 9.42 -8.79
N TRP A 52 -18.76 10.57 -9.28
CA TRP A 52 -17.76 10.67 -10.32
C TRP A 52 -16.39 10.10 -9.92
N LEU A 53 -16.07 10.01 -8.62
CA LEU A 53 -14.85 9.39 -8.10
C LEU A 53 -14.86 7.85 -8.22
N GLU A 54 -16.01 7.21 -8.43
CA GLU A 54 -16.09 5.75 -8.66
C GLU A 54 -15.40 5.34 -9.96
N ASP A 55 -15.37 6.22 -10.96
CA ASP A 55 -14.56 6.01 -12.17
C ASP A 55 -13.12 6.46 -11.93
N PHE A 56 -12.33 5.60 -11.27
CA PHE A 56 -10.92 5.82 -10.99
C PHE A 56 -10.03 5.84 -12.25
N THR A 57 -10.57 5.44 -13.42
CA THR A 57 -9.87 5.46 -14.71
C THR A 57 -10.05 6.77 -15.46
N SER A 58 -11.02 7.59 -15.09
CA SER A 58 -11.25 8.89 -15.70
C SER A 58 -10.11 9.87 -15.42
N ASP A 59 -9.85 10.77 -16.35
CA ASP A 59 -8.84 11.81 -16.19
C ASP A 59 -9.19 12.74 -15.01
N GLU A 60 -10.48 13.01 -14.79
CA GLU A 60 -10.95 13.86 -13.70
C GLU A 60 -10.63 13.27 -12.32
N SER A 61 -10.87 11.97 -12.13
CA SER A 61 -10.53 11.27 -10.88
C SER A 61 -9.02 11.20 -10.66
N ARG A 62 -8.24 10.95 -11.71
CA ARG A 62 -6.77 10.93 -11.65
C ARG A 62 -6.20 12.30 -11.27
N GLU A 63 -6.71 13.37 -11.88
CA GLU A 63 -6.29 14.73 -11.55
C GLU A 63 -6.61 15.10 -10.09
N TRP A 64 -7.77 14.68 -9.58
CA TRP A 64 -8.14 14.86 -8.19
C TRP A 64 -7.17 14.13 -7.24
N VAL A 65 -6.87 12.85 -7.54
CA VAL A 65 -5.91 12.05 -6.77
C VAL A 65 -4.52 12.71 -6.77
N GLU A 66 -4.06 13.21 -7.91
CA GLU A 66 -2.77 13.90 -8.02
C GLU A 66 -2.70 15.13 -7.09
N LYS A 67 -3.75 15.96 -7.07
CA LYS A 67 -3.83 17.12 -6.19
C LYS A 67 -3.80 16.71 -4.70
N GLN A 68 -4.48 15.62 -4.33
CA GLN A 68 -4.44 15.09 -2.95
C GLN A 68 -3.05 14.56 -2.59
N ASN A 69 -2.40 13.87 -3.52
CA ASN A 69 -1.04 13.35 -3.33
C ASN A 69 -0.02 14.47 -3.13
N ILE A 70 -0.09 15.56 -3.90
CA ILE A 70 0.79 16.73 -3.72
C ILE A 70 0.69 17.27 -2.28
N LEU A 71 -0.51 17.39 -1.73
CA LEU A 71 -0.71 17.85 -0.36
C LEU A 71 -0.13 16.84 0.65
N THR A 72 -0.39 15.56 0.44
CA THR A 72 0.11 14.47 1.28
C THR A 72 1.64 14.46 1.31
N ASP A 73 2.27 14.53 0.15
CA ASP A 73 3.72 14.55 0.02
C ASP A 73 4.34 15.78 0.71
N LYS A 74 3.72 16.94 0.55
CA LYS A 74 4.15 18.16 1.25
C LYS A 74 4.10 18.00 2.77
N PHE A 75 3.08 17.31 3.30
CA PHE A 75 2.93 17.10 4.74
C PHE A 75 3.89 16.03 5.27
N LEU A 76 4.04 14.92 4.54
CA LEU A 76 4.86 13.78 4.97
C LEU A 76 6.34 13.96 4.70
N SER A 77 6.74 14.72 3.66
CA SER A 77 8.15 14.91 3.28
C SER A 77 8.90 15.77 4.30
N ASN A 78 9.57 15.12 5.24
CA ASN A 78 10.43 15.78 6.22
C ASN A 78 11.73 14.98 6.44
N PRO A 79 12.78 15.62 7.01
CA PRO A 79 14.07 14.94 7.23
C PRO A 79 13.98 13.71 8.13
N TYR A 80 13.07 13.70 9.09
CA TYR A 80 12.86 12.57 10.00
C TYR A 80 12.29 11.36 9.25
N GLN A 81 11.29 11.56 8.38
CA GLN A 81 10.72 10.51 7.55
C GLN A 81 11.79 9.86 6.65
N LYS A 82 12.66 10.68 6.02
CA LYS A 82 13.76 10.18 5.17
C LYS A 82 14.77 9.36 5.97
N LYS A 83 15.12 9.82 7.18
CA LYS A 83 16.02 9.10 8.08
C LYS A 83 15.41 7.75 8.50
N LEU A 84 14.15 7.77 8.94
CA LEU A 84 13.44 6.56 9.38
C LEU A 84 13.29 5.55 8.24
N LYS A 85 12.94 6.02 7.02
CA LYS A 85 12.87 5.17 5.83
C LYS A 85 14.19 4.44 5.58
N LYS A 86 15.30 5.17 5.64
CA LYS A 86 16.62 4.58 5.44
C LYS A 86 16.96 3.54 6.52
N GLU A 87 16.70 3.85 7.79
CA GLU A 87 16.94 2.91 8.90
C GLU A 87 16.09 1.63 8.75
N LEU A 88 14.84 1.75 8.29
CA LEU A 88 13.98 0.61 8.02
C LEU A 88 14.47 -0.21 6.82
N GLU A 89 14.90 0.44 5.73
CA GLU A 89 15.48 -0.23 4.57
C GLU A 89 16.71 -1.04 4.97
N ASP A 90 17.62 -0.47 5.78
CA ASP A 90 18.83 -1.14 6.25
C ASP A 90 18.55 -2.40 7.09
N ILE A 91 17.42 -2.42 7.82
CA ILE A 91 17.00 -3.57 8.63
C ILE A 91 16.24 -4.61 7.76
N TRP A 92 15.46 -4.12 6.79
CA TRP A 92 14.54 -4.96 6.00
C TRP A 92 15.25 -5.74 4.89
N VAL A 93 16.37 -5.24 4.38
CA VAL A 93 17.12 -5.87 3.29
C VAL A 93 17.77 -7.16 3.77
N SER A 94 17.06 -8.26 3.61
CA SER A 94 17.55 -9.62 3.88
C SER A 94 16.86 -10.62 2.96
N ASP A 95 17.55 -11.72 2.65
CA ASP A 95 16.99 -12.81 1.88
C ASP A 95 15.80 -13.44 2.61
N GLN A 96 14.66 -13.48 1.95
CA GLN A 96 13.41 -14.07 2.43
C GLN A 96 13.07 -15.26 1.56
N ILE A 97 12.96 -16.43 2.17
CA ILE A 97 12.62 -17.69 1.49
C ILE A 97 11.38 -18.27 2.16
N SER A 98 10.33 -18.54 1.37
CA SER A 98 9.17 -19.27 1.89
C SER A 98 9.50 -20.73 2.17
N ILE A 99 8.64 -21.43 2.91
CA ILE A 99 8.81 -22.87 3.11
C ILE A 99 8.78 -23.57 1.74
N PRO A 100 9.88 -24.26 1.33
CA PRO A 100 9.90 -25.01 0.08
C PRO A 100 8.97 -26.22 0.13
N TYR A 101 8.38 -26.55 -1.01
CA TYR A 101 7.55 -27.75 -1.13
C TYR A 101 7.85 -28.51 -2.43
N LYS A 102 7.66 -29.84 -2.42
CA LYS A 102 7.90 -30.70 -3.58
C LYS A 102 6.60 -31.03 -4.32
N LYS A 103 6.67 -31.00 -5.66
CA LYS A 103 5.68 -31.57 -6.58
C LYS A 103 6.41 -32.30 -7.70
N GLY A 104 6.06 -33.59 -7.88
CA GLY A 104 6.88 -34.49 -8.72
C GLY A 104 8.32 -34.53 -8.20
N SER A 105 9.30 -34.38 -9.09
CA SER A 105 10.73 -34.31 -8.76
C SER A 105 11.24 -32.89 -8.47
N LYS A 106 10.39 -31.89 -8.53
CA LYS A 106 10.79 -30.47 -8.44
C LYS A 106 10.46 -29.88 -7.07
N THR A 107 11.26 -28.90 -6.65
CA THR A 107 11.06 -28.10 -5.44
C THR A 107 10.69 -26.68 -5.82
N PHE A 108 9.69 -26.13 -5.15
CA PHE A 108 9.13 -24.80 -5.40
C PHE A 108 9.17 -23.95 -4.12
N TYR A 109 9.43 -22.65 -4.26
CA TYR A 109 9.43 -21.70 -3.15
C TYR A 109 9.38 -20.25 -3.68
N PHE A 110 8.98 -19.32 -2.82
CA PHE A 110 9.13 -17.90 -3.07
C PHE A 110 10.46 -17.39 -2.53
N PHE A 111 11.08 -16.47 -3.25
CA PHE A 111 12.33 -15.82 -2.87
C PHE A 111 12.24 -14.32 -3.07
N ASN A 112 12.77 -13.55 -2.11
CA ASN A 112 12.99 -12.10 -2.23
C ASN A 112 14.33 -11.76 -1.59
N ASP A 113 15.16 -11.00 -2.28
CA ASP A 113 16.46 -10.49 -1.77
C ASP A 113 16.30 -9.26 -0.85
N GLY A 114 15.06 -8.92 -0.47
CA GLY A 114 14.72 -7.74 0.31
C GLY A 114 14.75 -6.42 -0.47
N LYS A 115 15.12 -6.44 -1.75
CA LYS A 115 15.19 -5.27 -2.63
C LYS A 115 14.07 -5.25 -3.68
N LYS A 116 13.58 -6.42 -4.05
CA LYS A 116 12.47 -6.54 -5.01
C LYS A 116 11.15 -6.16 -4.35
N GLN A 117 10.29 -5.49 -5.09
CA GLN A 117 8.96 -5.10 -4.64
C GLN A 117 8.08 -6.33 -4.34
N GLN A 118 8.21 -7.37 -5.15
CA GLN A 118 7.48 -8.62 -5.02
C GLN A 118 8.43 -9.82 -5.02
N SER A 119 8.07 -10.87 -4.25
CA SER A 119 8.82 -12.13 -4.26
C SER A 119 8.68 -12.83 -5.60
N VAL A 120 9.77 -13.44 -6.06
CA VAL A 120 9.79 -14.28 -7.27
C VAL A 120 9.46 -15.73 -6.92
N PHE A 121 8.74 -16.41 -7.77
CA PHE A 121 8.45 -17.83 -7.62
C PHE A 121 9.52 -18.67 -8.31
N MET A 122 10.19 -19.51 -7.53
CA MET A 122 11.36 -20.28 -7.93
C MET A 122 11.02 -21.74 -8.14
N VAL A 123 11.74 -22.39 -9.06
CA VAL A 123 11.72 -23.84 -9.25
C VAL A 123 13.13 -24.42 -9.25
N ARG A 124 13.32 -25.56 -8.62
CA ARG A 124 14.55 -26.34 -8.64
C ARG A 124 14.25 -27.77 -9.07
N GLY A 125 14.91 -28.24 -10.12
CA GLY A 125 14.61 -29.52 -10.76
C GLY A 125 15.08 -30.76 -10.00
N CYS A 126 16.12 -30.62 -9.14
CA CYS A 126 16.66 -31.67 -8.25
C CYS A 126 17.27 -31.00 -7.03
N ASP A 127 17.65 -31.78 -6.00
CA ASP A 127 18.15 -31.22 -4.73
C ASP A 127 19.47 -30.44 -4.90
N ASP A 128 20.35 -30.86 -5.81
CA ASP A 128 21.63 -30.22 -6.12
C ASP A 128 21.61 -29.33 -7.38
N CYS A 129 20.43 -29.19 -8.01
CA CYS A 129 20.28 -28.34 -9.18
C CYS A 129 20.20 -26.85 -8.80
N GLU A 130 20.70 -26.00 -9.69
CA GLU A 130 20.49 -24.56 -9.60
C GLU A 130 18.98 -24.21 -9.72
N ALA A 131 18.54 -23.32 -8.86
CA ALA A 131 17.18 -22.82 -8.90
C ALA A 131 16.98 -21.82 -10.05
N LYS A 132 15.83 -21.88 -10.69
CA LYS A 132 15.44 -20.96 -11.77
C LYS A 132 14.21 -20.17 -11.38
N VAL A 133 14.12 -18.94 -11.86
CA VAL A 133 12.91 -18.13 -11.75
C VAL A 133 11.84 -18.73 -12.65
N LEU A 134 10.69 -19.08 -12.08
CA LEU A 134 9.53 -19.58 -12.82
C LEU A 134 8.55 -18.45 -13.13
N LEU A 135 8.25 -17.61 -12.13
CA LEU A 135 7.43 -16.41 -12.28
C LEU A 135 8.12 -15.23 -11.56
N ASP A 136 8.30 -14.13 -12.26
CA ASP A 136 8.78 -12.87 -11.68
C ASP A 136 7.69 -11.79 -11.84
N PRO A 137 6.88 -11.53 -10.79
CA PRO A 137 5.81 -10.54 -10.85
C PRO A 137 6.33 -9.10 -11.03
N ASN A 138 7.60 -8.84 -10.70
CA ASN A 138 8.19 -7.52 -10.91
C ASN A 138 8.29 -7.15 -12.42
N ASN A 139 8.13 -8.12 -13.30
CA ASN A 139 8.11 -7.94 -14.76
C ASN A 139 6.71 -7.95 -15.37
N PHE A 140 5.63 -8.07 -14.57
CA PHE A 140 4.26 -8.14 -15.09
C PHE A 140 3.72 -6.80 -15.56
N SER A 141 4.15 -5.70 -14.96
CA SER A 141 3.83 -4.34 -15.37
C SER A 141 5.01 -3.41 -15.16
N LYS A 142 5.04 -2.28 -15.87
CA LYS A 142 6.13 -1.29 -15.77
C LYS A 142 6.05 -0.48 -14.46
N ASP A 143 4.85 -0.28 -13.95
CA ASP A 143 4.56 0.49 -12.73
C ASP A 143 4.49 -0.37 -11.46
N GLY A 144 4.62 -1.71 -11.60
CA GLY A 144 4.60 -2.65 -10.47
C GLY A 144 3.21 -2.87 -9.87
N THR A 145 2.14 -2.42 -10.53
CA THR A 145 0.75 -2.53 -10.02
C THR A 145 0.19 -3.94 -10.12
N ILE A 146 0.69 -4.76 -11.06
CA ILE A 146 0.24 -6.15 -11.22
C ILE A 146 0.96 -7.06 -10.22
N SER A 147 0.18 -7.71 -9.37
CA SER A 147 0.68 -8.64 -8.36
C SER A 147 0.39 -10.10 -8.70
N LEU A 148 1.30 -10.99 -8.27
CA LEU A 148 1.08 -12.44 -8.27
C LEU A 148 0.20 -12.79 -7.05
N GLY A 149 -0.94 -13.41 -7.31
CA GLY A 149 -1.84 -13.91 -6.29
C GLY A 149 -1.55 -15.39 -5.93
N ASP A 150 -2.58 -16.22 -5.98
CA ASP A 150 -2.44 -17.65 -5.66
C ASP A 150 -1.63 -18.41 -6.72
N VAL A 151 -0.91 -19.40 -6.26
CA VAL A 151 -0.10 -20.30 -7.10
C VAL A 151 -0.41 -21.75 -6.73
N SER A 152 -0.67 -22.59 -7.73
CA SER A 152 -0.90 -24.01 -7.55
C SER A 152 -0.13 -24.82 -8.61
N VAL A 153 0.71 -25.72 -8.16
CA VAL A 153 1.49 -26.62 -9.02
C VAL A 153 0.81 -27.98 -9.10
N SER A 154 0.73 -28.55 -10.31
CA SER A 154 0.17 -29.88 -10.54
C SER A 154 0.93 -30.95 -9.74
N PRO A 155 0.28 -32.06 -9.34
CA PRO A 155 0.94 -33.12 -8.57
C PRO A 155 2.21 -33.69 -9.20
N ASP A 156 2.27 -33.71 -10.53
CA ASP A 156 3.42 -34.20 -11.30
C ASP A 156 4.52 -33.15 -11.51
N GLY A 157 4.30 -31.92 -11.08
CA GLY A 157 5.25 -30.80 -11.21
C GLY A 157 5.44 -30.29 -12.63
N LYS A 158 4.49 -30.55 -13.56
CA LYS A 158 4.62 -30.16 -14.97
C LYS A 158 3.85 -28.93 -15.34
N LYS A 159 2.81 -28.57 -14.59
CA LYS A 159 1.96 -27.41 -14.85
C LYS A 159 1.82 -26.54 -13.62
N ILE A 160 1.64 -25.27 -13.83
CA ILE A 160 1.35 -24.28 -12.79
C ILE A 160 0.11 -23.48 -13.19
N ALA A 161 -0.83 -23.35 -12.28
CA ALA A 161 -1.89 -22.37 -12.33
C ALA A 161 -1.53 -21.21 -11.38
N TYR A 162 -1.69 -19.99 -11.83
CA TYR A 162 -1.44 -18.80 -11.03
C TYR A 162 -2.43 -17.70 -11.34
N SER A 163 -2.72 -16.88 -10.37
CA SER A 163 -3.58 -15.72 -10.54
C SER A 163 -2.78 -14.42 -10.51
N ILE A 164 -3.28 -13.44 -11.24
CA ILE A 164 -2.78 -12.07 -11.20
C ILE A 164 -3.90 -11.12 -10.83
N SER A 165 -3.56 -10.07 -10.06
CA SER A 165 -4.44 -8.96 -9.71
C SER A 165 -3.80 -7.66 -10.17
N ASP A 166 -4.59 -6.77 -10.73
CA ASP A 166 -4.15 -5.47 -11.22
C ASP A 166 -4.66 -4.35 -10.28
N GLY A 167 -3.77 -3.42 -9.92
CA GLY A 167 -4.07 -2.25 -9.12
C GLY A 167 -4.69 -2.52 -7.74
N GLY A 168 -4.43 -3.70 -7.14
CA GLY A 168 -5.02 -4.09 -5.86
C GLY A 168 -6.49 -4.51 -5.95
N SER A 169 -7.01 -4.75 -7.16
CA SER A 169 -8.38 -5.22 -7.38
C SER A 169 -8.63 -6.60 -6.78
N ASP A 170 -9.85 -6.83 -6.28
CA ASP A 170 -10.32 -8.17 -5.87
C ASP A 170 -10.50 -9.12 -7.06
N TRP A 171 -10.64 -8.60 -8.27
CA TRP A 171 -10.71 -9.39 -9.49
C TRP A 171 -9.37 -10.03 -9.80
N ARG A 172 -9.40 -11.34 -10.12
CA ARG A 172 -8.22 -12.13 -10.43
C ARG A 172 -8.36 -12.81 -11.78
N THR A 173 -7.31 -12.69 -12.59
CA THR A 173 -7.20 -13.44 -13.84
C THR A 173 -6.33 -14.66 -13.61
N TRP A 174 -6.88 -15.85 -13.85
CA TRP A 174 -6.15 -17.10 -13.74
C TRP A 174 -5.47 -17.48 -15.05
N LYS A 175 -4.25 -17.94 -14.94
CA LYS A 175 -3.43 -18.43 -16.05
C LYS A 175 -2.87 -19.80 -15.74
N VAL A 176 -2.65 -20.59 -16.80
CA VAL A 176 -2.01 -21.92 -16.69
C VAL A 176 -0.86 -21.97 -17.68
N MET A 177 0.29 -22.50 -17.26
CA MET A 177 1.45 -22.72 -18.13
C MET A 177 2.17 -24.04 -17.78
N ASP A 178 2.97 -24.53 -18.71
CA ASP A 178 3.90 -25.64 -18.48
C ASP A 178 5.17 -25.16 -17.77
N ILE A 179 5.80 -26.06 -16.97
CA ILE A 179 6.99 -25.80 -16.14
C ILE A 179 8.22 -26.44 -16.77
#